data_a4ce95cbb2e81bafda280d211a2a7300
#
_entry.id   a4ce95cbb2e81bafda280d211a2a7300
#
_cell.length_a   1.000
_cell.length_b   1.000
_cell.length_c   1.000
_cell.angle_alpha   90.00
_cell.angle_beta   90.00
_cell.angle_gamma   90.00
#
_symmetry.space_group_name_H-M   'P 1'
#
loop_
_entity.id
_entity.type
_entity.pdbx_description
1 polymer ?
#
loop_
_entity_poly.entity_id
_entity_poly.type
_entity_poly.pdbx_seq_one_letter_code
_entity_poly.pdbx_strand_id
1 'polypeptide(L)'
;MAQAYRGVALISGLRLLSVRLTKASPLAREAVLSAAVAATAASLLVWLGPPGADLAEHAYQRTLFLQDGFTLWNNFWYAGRYSFVTYSVLYYPVAALLGIRLLAVATVSTAALAFAVVVGRQWGPAARWSSRTFAVVWAGIVLSAAFPFALGAAFALLAVWTLQAKRHWQFAVLVALTLAASPLAFLLLTLLLAGAGVARWRERSALLAPTVILVGFGAVEVFLWRLFPGGRYPFSIQELGAALIFCVLGAALTWRVERAKPLLCLFLIYLAACIGAYLIPSALGENVARLRYAAVPVAVLLLSLRRWRPLPVCLAALGLAISWNLTPIAFQYLKGRDDPAASPAYWQPAITYLHAHLTPAYRVEAVDTVGHWPAVYLAEARIPLARGGFRQDDFPQNKVLYDDLGSPAYLSWLRGLGVRYVVLTNAPSDYSARDEAALLRSGRSGLRAVFRSANFQVFAVPRPRAILTGPAPSSVLSMSATSVRIRLVTAGVYRLAVRYSPYWHVEGACLSRRPDGMTNVAVDHAGPLELKFRVNARRAIAAMVGTSSSSCDVD
;
A
#
# COMPACT_ATOMS: atom_id res chain seq x y z
N MET A 1 -38.26 -31.24 8.76
CA MET A 1 -38.22 -30.66 10.13
C MET A 1 -37.00 -29.76 10.39
N ALA A 2 -35.80 -30.02 9.87
CA ALA A 2 -34.59 -29.19 10.12
C ALA A 2 -34.62 -27.76 9.55
N GLN A 3 -35.34 -27.49 8.46
CA GLN A 3 -35.48 -26.15 7.88
C GLN A 3 -36.44 -25.24 8.69
N ALA A 4 -37.46 -25.76 9.30
CA ALA A 4 -38.40 -24.99 10.13
C ALA A 4 -37.74 -24.51 11.43
N TYR A 5 -36.84 -25.29 12.02
CA TYR A 5 -36.11 -24.92 13.24
C TYR A 5 -35.09 -23.80 12.99
N ARG A 6 -34.46 -23.72 11.80
CA ARG A 6 -33.53 -22.62 11.46
C ARG A 6 -34.25 -21.29 11.27
N GLY A 7 -35.45 -21.30 10.69
CA GLY A 7 -36.27 -20.09 10.53
C GLY A 7 -36.73 -19.49 11.86
N VAL A 8 -37.15 -20.31 12.83
CA VAL A 8 -37.57 -19.85 14.15
C VAL A 8 -36.41 -19.30 14.98
N ALA A 9 -35.23 -19.91 14.88
CA ALA A 9 -34.03 -19.41 15.57
C ALA A 9 -33.55 -18.07 15.02
N LEU A 10 -33.64 -17.84 13.70
CA LEU A 10 -33.30 -16.57 13.08
C LEU A 10 -34.29 -15.46 13.47
N ILE A 11 -35.58 -15.73 13.49
CA ILE A 11 -36.63 -14.77 13.84
C ILE A 11 -36.56 -14.42 15.35
N SER A 12 -36.27 -15.38 16.21
CA SER A 12 -36.08 -15.12 17.65
C SER A 12 -34.80 -14.36 17.93
N GLY A 13 -33.72 -14.64 17.21
CA GLY A 13 -32.48 -13.86 17.27
C GLY A 13 -32.66 -12.40 16.84
N LEU A 14 -33.40 -12.16 15.74
CA LEU A 14 -33.73 -10.81 15.26
C LEU A 14 -34.65 -10.05 16.25
N ARG A 15 -35.61 -10.70 16.87
CA ARG A 15 -36.46 -10.10 17.91
C ARG A 15 -35.70 -9.75 19.18
N LEU A 16 -34.76 -10.59 19.63
CA LEU A 16 -33.89 -10.30 20.77
C LEU A 16 -32.95 -9.14 20.49
N LEU A 17 -32.43 -9.05 19.25
CA LEU A 17 -31.58 -7.93 18.81
C LEU A 17 -32.40 -6.63 18.77
N SER A 18 -33.62 -6.65 18.23
CA SER A 18 -34.50 -5.48 18.16
C SER A 18 -34.88 -4.96 19.57
N VAL A 19 -35.21 -5.85 20.52
CA VAL A 19 -35.53 -5.48 21.91
C VAL A 19 -34.31 -4.92 22.65
N ARG A 20 -33.10 -5.43 22.39
CA ARG A 20 -31.86 -4.87 22.96
C ARG A 20 -31.52 -3.50 22.36
N LEU A 21 -31.76 -3.30 21.07
CA LEU A 21 -31.54 -2.01 20.40
C LEU A 21 -32.53 -0.93 20.87
N THR A 22 -33.76 -1.27 21.21
CA THR A 22 -34.75 -0.30 21.77
C THR A 22 -34.34 0.27 23.12
N LYS A 23 -33.64 -0.51 23.96
CA LYS A 23 -33.09 -0.10 25.26
C LYS A 23 -31.69 0.56 25.16
N ALA A 24 -31.02 0.53 23.98
CA ALA A 24 -29.72 1.10 23.80
C ALA A 24 -29.77 2.64 23.72
N SER A 25 -28.68 3.31 24.14
CA SER A 25 -28.55 4.75 23.99
C SER A 25 -28.65 5.19 22.52
N PRO A 26 -29.12 6.42 22.23
CA PRO A 26 -29.18 6.92 20.84
C PRO A 26 -27.85 6.84 20.10
N LEU A 27 -26.72 7.05 20.80
CA LEU A 27 -25.39 6.93 20.24
C LEU A 27 -25.06 5.47 19.88
N ALA A 28 -25.39 4.51 20.74
CA ALA A 28 -25.16 3.09 20.46
C ALA A 28 -25.99 2.61 19.25
N ARG A 29 -27.23 3.07 19.13
CA ARG A 29 -28.08 2.75 17.96
C ARG A 29 -27.49 3.30 16.66
N GLU A 30 -27.03 4.56 16.66
CA GLU A 30 -26.40 5.17 15.51
C GLU A 30 -25.09 4.46 15.11
N ALA A 31 -24.26 4.06 16.09
CA ALA A 31 -23.03 3.32 15.86
C ALA A 31 -23.29 1.93 15.23
N VAL A 32 -24.25 1.18 15.77
CA VAL A 32 -24.64 -0.14 15.22
C VAL A 32 -25.24 0.00 13.82
N LEU A 33 -26.10 1.00 13.60
CA LEU A 33 -26.68 1.27 12.29
C LEU A 33 -25.57 1.60 11.27
N SER A 34 -24.63 2.48 11.63
CA SER A 34 -23.50 2.83 10.76
C SER A 34 -22.64 1.61 10.43
N ALA A 35 -22.35 0.75 11.42
CA ALA A 35 -21.62 -0.50 11.19
C ALA A 35 -22.36 -1.46 10.25
N ALA A 36 -23.67 -1.64 10.44
CA ALA A 36 -24.49 -2.51 9.61
C ALA A 36 -24.58 -2.01 8.15
N VAL A 37 -24.82 -0.72 7.95
CA VAL A 37 -24.85 -0.10 6.61
C VAL A 37 -23.49 -0.26 5.93
N ALA A 38 -22.39 0.02 6.64
CA ALA A 38 -21.04 -0.12 6.11
C ALA A 38 -20.69 -1.58 5.78
N ALA A 39 -21.07 -2.53 6.64
CA ALA A 39 -20.89 -3.96 6.39
C ALA A 39 -21.65 -4.42 5.15
N THR A 40 -22.92 -4.00 5.00
CA THR A 40 -23.74 -4.34 3.82
C THR A 40 -23.13 -3.75 2.54
N ALA A 41 -22.79 -2.46 2.55
CA ALA A 41 -22.19 -1.81 1.39
C ALA A 41 -20.83 -2.43 1.01
N ALA A 42 -19.96 -2.70 2.00
CA ALA A 42 -18.68 -3.37 1.77
C ALA A 42 -18.88 -4.81 1.25
N SER A 43 -19.85 -5.56 1.78
CA SER A 43 -20.19 -6.90 1.28
C SER A 43 -20.62 -6.86 -0.17
N LEU A 44 -21.53 -5.97 -0.54
CA LEU A 44 -21.94 -5.82 -1.94
C LEU A 44 -20.75 -5.52 -2.86
N LEU A 45 -19.85 -4.60 -2.47
CA LEU A 45 -18.67 -4.26 -3.27
C LEU A 45 -17.66 -5.41 -3.36
N VAL A 46 -17.42 -6.15 -2.26
CA VAL A 46 -16.43 -7.24 -2.21
C VAL A 46 -16.86 -8.46 -3.02
N TRP A 47 -18.17 -8.79 -3.03
CA TRP A 47 -18.66 -10.01 -3.70
C TRP A 47 -19.29 -9.75 -5.06
N LEU A 48 -19.86 -8.57 -5.31
CA LEU A 48 -20.56 -8.23 -6.55
C LEU A 48 -19.86 -7.11 -7.35
N GLY A 49 -18.96 -6.36 -6.72
CA GLY A 49 -18.20 -5.30 -7.37
C GLY A 49 -16.97 -5.84 -8.14
N PRO A 50 -16.34 -4.98 -8.94
CA PRO A 50 -15.07 -5.31 -9.59
C PRO A 50 -13.94 -5.44 -8.56
N PRO A 51 -12.82 -6.10 -8.92
CA PRO A 51 -11.63 -6.11 -8.10
C PRO A 51 -11.13 -4.68 -7.86
N GLY A 52 -10.67 -4.42 -6.63
CA GLY A 52 -10.12 -3.10 -6.29
C GLY A 52 -8.76 -2.88 -6.94
N ALA A 53 -8.37 -1.62 -7.12
CA ALA A 53 -7.17 -1.24 -7.87
C ALA A 53 -5.88 -1.89 -7.33
N ASP A 54 -5.65 -1.82 -6.01
CA ASP A 54 -4.44 -2.38 -5.35
C ASP A 54 -4.68 -3.83 -4.85
N LEU A 55 -5.74 -4.53 -5.33
CA LEU A 55 -6.05 -5.89 -4.85
C LEU A 55 -4.95 -6.88 -5.22
N ALA A 56 -4.37 -6.72 -6.39
CA ALA A 56 -3.34 -7.59 -6.92
C ALA A 56 -2.13 -7.67 -5.97
N GLU A 57 -1.62 -6.53 -5.55
CA GLU A 57 -0.45 -6.45 -4.66
C GLU A 57 -0.72 -7.13 -3.32
N HIS A 58 -1.90 -6.91 -2.76
CA HIS A 58 -2.28 -7.51 -1.48
C HIS A 58 -2.54 -9.02 -1.61
N ALA A 59 -3.08 -9.47 -2.74
CA ALA A 59 -3.23 -10.89 -3.03
C ALA A 59 -1.88 -11.58 -3.09
N TYR A 60 -0.92 -11.04 -3.86
CA TYR A 60 0.42 -11.59 -3.94
C TYR A 60 1.16 -11.58 -2.59
N GLN A 61 1.13 -10.47 -1.86
CA GLN A 61 1.79 -10.41 -0.54
C GLN A 61 1.18 -11.40 0.45
N ARG A 62 -0.14 -11.63 0.39
CA ARG A 62 -0.80 -12.69 1.18
C ARG A 62 -0.32 -14.07 0.75
N THR A 63 -0.23 -14.35 -0.55
CA THR A 63 0.29 -15.61 -1.09
C THR A 63 1.74 -15.84 -0.67
N LEU A 64 2.58 -14.80 -0.73
CA LEU A 64 3.97 -14.85 -0.26
C LEU A 64 4.03 -15.22 1.24
N PHE A 65 3.16 -14.61 2.07
CA PHE A 65 3.09 -14.96 3.49
C PHE A 65 2.65 -16.42 3.71
N LEU A 66 1.70 -16.92 2.93
CA LEU A 66 1.21 -18.30 3.05
C LEU A 66 2.26 -19.34 2.59
N GLN A 67 3.09 -19.01 1.60
CA GLN A 67 4.08 -19.92 1.02
C GLN A 67 5.43 -19.89 1.76
N ASP A 68 5.93 -18.68 2.06
CA ASP A 68 7.30 -18.48 2.55
C ASP A 68 7.31 -17.89 4.00
N GLY A 69 6.14 -17.69 4.62
CA GLY A 69 6.00 -17.11 5.95
C GLY A 69 6.30 -15.60 5.98
N PHE A 70 6.65 -15.09 7.15
CA PHE A 70 6.99 -13.67 7.33
C PHE A 70 8.42 -13.40 6.83
N THR A 71 8.53 -13.10 5.54
CA THR A 71 9.80 -12.79 4.89
C THR A 71 10.03 -11.28 4.81
N LEU A 72 11.26 -10.82 5.10
CA LEU A 72 11.59 -9.40 5.04
C LEU A 72 12.11 -8.95 3.67
N TRP A 73 12.25 -9.87 2.74
CA TRP A 73 12.75 -9.63 1.39
C TRP A 73 11.98 -10.42 0.34
N ASN A 74 11.93 -9.88 -0.88
CA ASN A 74 11.30 -10.54 -2.02
C ASN A 74 12.10 -10.29 -3.31
N ASN A 75 12.68 -11.34 -3.89
CA ASN A 75 13.44 -11.29 -5.14
C ASN A 75 12.58 -11.27 -6.40
N PHE A 76 11.29 -11.60 -6.29
CA PHE A 76 10.41 -11.71 -7.46
C PHE A 76 9.90 -10.36 -7.97
N TRP A 77 10.02 -9.28 -7.17
CA TRP A 77 9.66 -7.92 -7.56
C TRP A 77 10.87 -6.97 -7.50
N TYR A 78 10.98 -6.02 -8.44
CA TYR A 78 11.92 -4.90 -8.47
C TYR A 78 13.40 -5.31 -8.45
N ALA A 79 13.73 -6.52 -8.94
CA ALA A 79 15.05 -7.11 -8.78
C ALA A 79 15.47 -7.27 -7.29
N GLY A 80 14.51 -7.40 -6.40
CA GLY A 80 14.66 -7.50 -4.96
C GLY A 80 14.21 -6.23 -4.21
N ARG A 81 13.38 -6.42 -3.18
CA ARG A 81 12.87 -5.35 -2.31
C ARG A 81 12.63 -5.85 -0.89
N TYR A 82 12.55 -4.92 0.05
CA TYR A 82 12.02 -5.22 1.37
C TYR A 82 10.53 -5.54 1.29
N SER A 83 10.10 -6.56 2.02
CA SER A 83 8.71 -7.01 2.06
C SER A 83 8.12 -6.79 3.46
N PHE A 84 6.81 -6.70 3.58
CA PHE A 84 6.03 -6.51 4.80
C PHE A 84 6.39 -5.26 5.62
N VAL A 85 7.63 -5.15 6.11
CA VAL A 85 8.09 -4.07 7.01
C VAL A 85 7.99 -2.67 6.41
N THR A 86 8.02 -2.53 5.09
CA THR A 86 7.89 -1.23 4.42
C THR A 86 6.44 -0.84 4.13
N TYR A 87 5.48 -1.74 4.40
CA TYR A 87 4.08 -1.50 4.05
C TYR A 87 3.10 -1.87 5.16
N SER A 88 3.11 -3.14 5.63
CA SER A 88 2.29 -3.61 6.75
C SER A 88 2.84 -4.91 7.30
N VAL A 89 3.12 -4.94 8.59
CA VAL A 89 3.54 -6.16 9.30
C VAL A 89 2.35 -6.97 9.82
N LEU A 90 1.19 -6.33 10.02
CA LEU A 90 0.01 -6.95 10.62
C LEU A 90 -1.02 -7.44 9.59
N TYR A 91 -1.24 -6.69 8.50
CA TYR A 91 -2.35 -6.96 7.59
C TYR A 91 -2.27 -8.35 6.96
N TYR A 92 -1.11 -8.75 6.44
CA TYR A 92 -0.97 -9.99 5.68
C TYR A 92 -1.11 -11.25 6.52
N PRO A 93 -0.56 -11.36 7.75
CA PRO A 93 -0.88 -12.46 8.66
C PRO A 93 -2.38 -12.57 8.96
N VAL A 94 -3.04 -11.45 9.25
CA VAL A 94 -4.49 -11.46 9.52
C VAL A 94 -5.29 -11.81 8.26
N ALA A 95 -4.90 -11.30 7.09
CA ALA A 95 -5.52 -11.65 5.82
C ALA A 95 -5.27 -13.11 5.42
N ALA A 96 -4.15 -13.72 5.84
CA ALA A 96 -3.91 -15.15 5.65
C ALA A 96 -4.90 -16.01 6.43
N LEU A 97 -5.23 -15.59 7.66
CA LEU A 97 -6.18 -16.31 8.51
C LEU A 97 -7.64 -16.12 8.09
N LEU A 98 -8.06 -14.89 7.82
CA LEU A 98 -9.48 -14.54 7.59
C LEU A 98 -9.86 -14.48 6.12
N GLY A 99 -8.88 -14.36 5.22
CA GLY A 99 -9.09 -13.98 3.84
C GLY A 99 -9.31 -12.47 3.67
N ILE A 100 -8.92 -11.94 2.50
CA ILE A 100 -8.98 -10.49 2.21
C ILE A 100 -10.42 -9.98 2.28
N ARG A 101 -11.38 -10.73 1.75
CA ARG A 101 -12.80 -10.32 1.65
C ARG A 101 -13.46 -10.13 3.00
N LEU A 102 -13.38 -11.13 3.88
CA LEU A 102 -13.97 -11.05 5.23
C LEU A 102 -13.28 -9.97 6.06
N LEU A 103 -11.94 -9.88 5.97
CA LEU A 103 -11.19 -8.86 6.68
C LEU A 103 -11.57 -7.44 6.22
N ALA A 104 -11.81 -7.22 4.92
CA ALA A 104 -12.24 -5.94 4.39
C ALA A 104 -13.60 -5.51 4.96
N VAL A 105 -14.59 -6.43 4.97
CA VAL A 105 -15.93 -6.14 5.54
C VAL A 105 -15.84 -5.84 7.03
N ALA A 106 -15.12 -6.66 7.80
CA ALA A 106 -14.93 -6.46 9.24
C ALA A 106 -14.25 -5.10 9.52
N THR A 107 -13.23 -4.76 8.75
CA THR A 107 -12.48 -3.51 8.88
C THR A 107 -13.35 -2.29 8.59
N VAL A 108 -14.10 -2.30 7.47
CA VAL A 108 -14.98 -1.20 7.06
C VAL A 108 -16.11 -1.00 8.08
N SER A 109 -16.72 -2.08 8.56
CA SER A 109 -17.76 -2.05 9.58
C SER A 109 -17.24 -1.50 10.91
N THR A 110 -16.06 -1.96 11.35
CA THR A 110 -15.42 -1.49 12.60
C THR A 110 -15.08 0.00 12.53
N ALA A 111 -14.53 0.46 11.39
CA ALA A 111 -14.24 1.87 11.18
C ALA A 111 -15.50 2.73 11.25
N ALA A 112 -16.60 2.31 10.63
CA ALA A 112 -17.87 3.03 10.66
C ALA A 112 -18.48 3.10 12.07
N LEU A 113 -18.44 2.00 12.81
CA LEU A 113 -18.85 1.97 14.22
C LEU A 113 -18.03 2.97 15.05
N ALA A 114 -16.70 2.87 14.98
CA ALA A 114 -15.80 3.69 15.76
C ALA A 114 -15.93 5.18 15.39
N PHE A 115 -16.05 5.50 14.10
CA PHE A 115 -16.28 6.87 13.63
C PHE A 115 -17.55 7.45 14.23
N ALA A 116 -18.68 6.73 14.16
CA ALA A 116 -19.95 7.18 14.70
C ALA A 116 -19.87 7.46 16.22
N VAL A 117 -19.15 6.60 16.97
CA VAL A 117 -18.93 6.82 18.41
C VAL A 117 -18.07 8.05 18.65
N VAL A 118 -16.95 8.18 17.95
CA VAL A 118 -15.98 9.27 18.12
C VAL A 118 -16.63 10.63 17.85
N VAL A 119 -17.26 10.79 16.67
CA VAL A 119 -17.87 12.07 16.29
C VAL A 119 -19.16 12.34 17.08
N GLY A 120 -19.93 11.31 17.42
CA GLY A 120 -21.15 11.43 18.22
C GLY A 120 -20.85 11.87 19.66
N ARG A 121 -19.76 11.40 20.27
CA ARG A 121 -19.31 11.88 21.59
C ARG A 121 -18.84 13.32 21.56
N GLN A 122 -18.17 13.73 20.48
CA GLN A 122 -17.57 15.07 20.37
C GLN A 122 -18.64 16.15 20.03
N TRP A 123 -19.57 15.85 19.12
CA TRP A 123 -20.49 16.83 18.55
C TRP A 123 -21.99 16.52 18.73
N GLY A 124 -22.31 15.36 19.32
CA GLY A 124 -23.69 14.95 19.59
C GLY A 124 -24.55 14.82 18.33
N PRO A 125 -25.80 15.31 18.34
CA PRO A 125 -26.72 15.17 17.21
C PRO A 125 -26.23 15.77 15.90
N ALA A 126 -25.34 16.79 15.93
CA ALA A 126 -24.77 17.41 14.74
C ALA A 126 -23.93 16.45 13.90
N ALA A 127 -23.38 15.37 14.52
CA ALA A 127 -22.57 14.37 13.86
C ALA A 127 -23.38 13.28 13.14
N ARG A 128 -24.70 13.21 13.32
CA ARG A 128 -25.54 12.09 12.82
C ARG A 128 -25.41 11.86 11.32
N TRP A 129 -25.56 12.92 10.53
CA TRP A 129 -25.46 12.81 9.08
C TRP A 129 -24.06 12.49 8.61
N SER A 130 -23.03 13.02 9.28
CA SER A 130 -21.63 12.65 9.03
C SER A 130 -21.38 11.17 9.25
N SER A 131 -21.88 10.58 10.35
CA SER A 131 -21.75 9.15 10.64
C SER A 131 -22.39 8.27 9.56
N ARG A 132 -23.59 8.62 9.12
CA ARG A 132 -24.30 7.89 8.05
C ARG A 132 -23.61 8.02 6.70
N THR A 133 -23.15 9.22 6.38
CA THR A 133 -22.39 9.46 5.16
C THR A 133 -21.08 8.67 5.18
N PHE A 134 -20.38 8.64 6.32
CA PHE A 134 -19.17 7.83 6.47
C PHE A 134 -19.46 6.35 6.24
N ALA A 135 -20.53 5.81 6.81
CA ALA A 135 -20.90 4.40 6.67
C ALA A 135 -21.06 3.96 5.20
N VAL A 136 -21.59 4.84 4.36
CA VAL A 136 -21.78 4.57 2.92
C VAL A 136 -20.50 4.82 2.13
N VAL A 137 -19.91 6.01 2.28
CA VAL A 137 -18.79 6.46 1.44
C VAL A 137 -17.51 5.70 1.75
N TRP A 138 -17.26 5.39 3.03
CA TRP A 138 -16.07 4.63 3.45
C TRP A 138 -16.02 3.22 2.87
N ALA A 139 -17.16 2.59 2.60
CA ALA A 139 -17.19 1.29 1.93
C ALA A 139 -16.51 1.33 0.55
N GLY A 140 -16.49 2.48 -0.12
CA GLY A 140 -15.78 2.68 -1.39
C GLY A 140 -14.27 2.44 -1.34
N ILE A 141 -13.66 2.38 -0.14
CA ILE A 141 -12.24 2.02 0.03
C ILE A 141 -11.94 0.60 -0.47
N VAL A 142 -12.95 -0.27 -0.55
CA VAL A 142 -12.86 -1.62 -1.14
C VAL A 142 -12.46 -1.54 -2.61
N LEU A 143 -12.94 -0.52 -3.35
CA LEU A 143 -12.63 -0.34 -4.77
C LEU A 143 -11.22 0.19 -5.01
N SER A 144 -10.63 0.90 -4.04
CA SER A 144 -9.20 1.22 -4.08
C SER A 144 -8.33 0.07 -3.60
N ALA A 145 -8.92 -0.88 -2.87
CA ALA A 145 -8.23 -1.97 -2.15
C ALA A 145 -7.11 -1.50 -1.19
N ALA A 146 -7.16 -0.28 -0.69
CA ALA A 146 -6.21 0.24 0.30
C ALA A 146 -6.38 -0.46 1.66
N PHE A 147 -6.38 -1.79 1.69
CA PHE A 147 -6.79 -2.61 2.82
C PHE A 147 -5.93 -2.47 4.08
N PRO A 148 -4.57 -2.46 4.01
CA PRO A 148 -3.75 -2.21 5.20
C PRO A 148 -4.02 -0.84 5.81
N PHE A 149 -4.21 0.18 4.97
CA PHE A 149 -4.59 1.51 5.41
C PHE A 149 -5.98 1.52 6.06
N ALA A 150 -6.96 0.83 5.49
CA ALA A 150 -8.30 0.72 6.05
C ALA A 150 -8.28 0.05 7.44
N LEU A 151 -7.51 -1.03 7.61
CA LEU A 151 -7.33 -1.70 8.90
C LEU A 151 -6.67 -0.77 9.92
N GLY A 152 -5.62 -0.07 9.52
CA GLY A 152 -4.97 0.94 10.35
C GLY A 152 -5.92 2.07 10.75
N ALA A 153 -6.75 2.57 9.83
CA ALA A 153 -7.75 3.60 10.11
C ALA A 153 -8.84 3.11 11.08
N ALA A 154 -9.25 1.84 10.99
CA ALA A 154 -10.18 1.26 11.96
C ALA A 154 -9.57 1.24 13.39
N PHE A 155 -8.33 0.79 13.53
CA PHE A 155 -7.61 0.84 14.81
C PHE A 155 -7.37 2.28 15.28
N ALA A 156 -7.05 3.21 14.39
CA ALA A 156 -6.89 4.62 14.71
C ALA A 156 -8.17 5.24 15.29
N LEU A 157 -9.31 4.96 14.69
CA LEU A 157 -10.61 5.43 15.21
C LEU A 157 -10.95 4.79 16.55
N LEU A 158 -10.66 3.50 16.75
CA LEU A 158 -10.79 2.83 18.05
C LEU A 158 -9.83 3.45 19.09
N ALA A 159 -8.61 3.81 18.68
CA ALA A 159 -7.64 4.49 19.55
C ALA A 159 -8.20 5.85 20.02
N VAL A 160 -8.75 6.65 19.11
CA VAL A 160 -9.40 7.92 19.46
C VAL A 160 -10.58 7.68 20.44
N TRP A 161 -11.38 6.65 20.21
CA TRP A 161 -12.47 6.30 21.11
C TRP A 161 -11.96 5.95 22.53
N THR A 162 -10.92 5.11 22.65
CA THR A 162 -10.35 4.75 23.97
C THR A 162 -9.71 5.95 24.66
N LEU A 163 -9.10 6.86 23.89
CA LEU A 163 -8.58 8.13 24.42
C LEU A 163 -9.70 9.02 24.96
N GLN A 164 -10.83 9.16 24.24
CA GLN A 164 -12.03 9.84 24.74
C GLN A 164 -12.62 9.19 26.01
N ALA A 165 -12.40 7.89 26.18
CA ALA A 165 -12.81 7.14 27.38
C ALA A 165 -11.74 7.17 28.50
N LYS A 166 -10.64 7.91 28.32
CA LYS A 166 -9.49 8.01 29.25
C LYS A 166 -8.82 6.66 29.54
N ARG A 167 -8.84 5.72 28.58
CA ARG A 167 -8.27 4.38 28.71
C ARG A 167 -6.89 4.31 28.03
N HIS A 168 -5.86 4.87 28.67
CA HIS A 168 -4.56 5.09 28.07
C HIS A 168 -3.82 3.82 27.63
N TRP A 169 -3.94 2.70 28.39
CA TRP A 169 -3.30 1.44 27.98
C TRP A 169 -3.94 0.85 26.71
N GLN A 170 -5.29 0.91 26.58
CA GLN A 170 -5.98 0.47 25.36
C GLN A 170 -5.64 1.38 24.19
N PHE A 171 -5.51 2.67 24.44
CA PHE A 171 -5.03 3.63 23.45
C PHE A 171 -3.64 3.24 22.94
N ALA A 172 -2.66 2.94 23.83
CA ALA A 172 -1.31 2.54 23.46
C ALA A 172 -1.30 1.27 22.58
N VAL A 173 -2.08 0.24 22.97
CA VAL A 173 -2.21 -1.00 22.18
C VAL A 173 -2.79 -0.72 20.81
N LEU A 174 -3.85 0.08 20.72
CA LEU A 174 -4.48 0.41 19.43
C LEU A 174 -3.59 1.29 18.55
N VAL A 175 -2.77 2.17 19.13
CA VAL A 175 -1.74 2.92 18.41
C VAL A 175 -0.68 1.98 17.83
N ALA A 176 -0.21 0.99 18.61
CA ALA A 176 0.71 -0.04 18.14
C ALA A 176 0.11 -0.85 16.98
N LEU A 177 -1.15 -1.29 17.10
CA LEU A 177 -1.87 -2.01 16.05
C LEU A 177 -2.09 -1.13 14.80
N THR A 178 -2.35 0.17 14.99
CA THR A 178 -2.46 1.14 13.88
C THR A 178 -1.15 1.20 13.10
N LEU A 179 -0.02 1.37 13.79
CA LEU A 179 1.30 1.41 13.17
C LEU A 179 1.63 0.10 12.47
N ALA A 180 1.41 -1.04 13.13
CA ALA A 180 1.67 -2.36 12.57
C ALA A 180 0.80 -2.68 11.34
N ALA A 181 -0.44 -2.15 11.29
CA ALA A 181 -1.33 -2.29 10.14
C ALA A 181 -0.94 -1.32 9.01
N SER A 182 -0.62 -0.06 9.35
CA SER A 182 -0.29 0.96 8.35
C SER A 182 0.44 2.16 8.97
N PRO A 183 1.72 2.37 8.65
CA PRO A 183 2.46 3.59 9.04
C PRO A 183 1.74 4.88 8.60
N LEU A 184 1.11 4.87 7.43
CA LEU A 184 0.33 6.00 6.94
C LEU A 184 -0.91 6.30 7.81
N ALA A 185 -1.63 5.27 8.25
CA ALA A 185 -2.77 5.45 9.16
C ALA A 185 -2.30 5.99 10.52
N PHE A 186 -1.14 5.54 11.00
CA PHE A 186 -0.51 6.07 12.20
C PHE A 186 -0.13 7.56 12.04
N LEU A 187 0.42 7.95 10.89
CA LEU A 187 0.70 9.36 10.60
C LEU A 187 -0.58 10.20 10.65
N LEU A 188 -1.66 9.77 9.97
CA LEU A 188 -2.93 10.50 9.96
C LEU A 188 -3.58 10.56 11.35
N LEU A 189 -3.47 9.50 12.15
CA LEU A 189 -3.87 9.53 13.57
C LEU A 189 -3.09 10.58 14.35
N THR A 190 -1.78 10.62 14.15
CA THR A 190 -0.89 11.60 14.81
C THR A 190 -1.27 13.03 14.43
N LEU A 191 -1.51 13.32 13.14
CA LEU A 191 -1.95 14.63 12.66
C LEU A 191 -3.33 15.02 13.24
N LEU A 192 -4.26 14.08 13.29
CA LEU A 192 -5.58 14.28 13.91
C LEU A 192 -5.46 14.64 15.39
N LEU A 193 -4.66 13.89 16.14
CA LEU A 193 -4.47 14.11 17.58
C LEU A 193 -3.64 15.36 17.86
N ALA A 194 -2.69 15.72 17.00
CA ALA A 194 -1.98 16.99 17.07
C ALA A 194 -2.97 18.17 16.90
N GLY A 195 -3.88 18.11 15.92
CA GLY A 195 -4.93 19.10 15.74
C GLY A 195 -5.85 19.22 16.95
N ALA A 196 -6.30 18.10 17.49
CA ALA A 196 -7.12 18.06 18.69
C ALA A 196 -6.36 18.59 19.93
N GLY A 197 -5.06 18.29 20.04
CA GLY A 197 -4.17 18.76 21.11
C GLY A 197 -3.97 20.27 21.06
N VAL A 198 -3.69 20.83 19.88
CA VAL A 198 -3.57 22.29 19.70
C VAL A 198 -4.87 22.99 20.08
N ALA A 199 -6.03 22.44 19.69
CA ALA A 199 -7.33 23.00 20.05
C ALA A 199 -7.57 22.98 21.58
N ARG A 200 -6.94 22.07 22.33
CA ARG A 200 -7.07 21.87 23.78
C ARG A 200 -5.78 22.24 24.54
N TRP A 201 -4.97 23.11 23.98
CA TRP A 201 -3.65 23.44 24.55
C TRP A 201 -3.67 23.84 26.05
N ARG A 202 -4.79 24.34 26.54
CA ARG A 202 -4.95 24.68 27.96
C ARG A 202 -5.01 23.46 28.89
N GLU A 203 -5.30 22.26 28.35
CA GLU A 203 -5.42 21.00 29.11
C GLU A 203 -4.11 20.19 29.04
N ARG A 204 -2.95 20.81 29.23
CA ARG A 204 -1.62 20.21 28.97
C ARG A 204 -1.38 18.87 29.67
N SER A 205 -1.83 18.74 30.93
CA SER A 205 -1.66 17.50 31.70
C SER A 205 -2.37 16.30 31.06
N ALA A 206 -3.54 16.53 30.46
CA ALA A 206 -4.29 15.47 29.77
C ALA A 206 -3.65 15.07 28.42
N LEU A 207 -2.78 15.91 27.84
CA LEU A 207 -2.11 15.67 26.57
C LEU A 207 -0.79 14.90 26.73
N LEU A 208 -0.21 14.85 27.93
CA LEU A 208 1.13 14.28 28.15
C LEU A 208 1.18 12.78 27.76
N ALA A 209 0.29 11.96 28.32
CA ALA A 209 0.28 10.53 28.09
C ALA A 209 0.09 10.17 26.59
N PRO A 210 -0.92 10.69 25.87
CA PRO A 210 -1.05 10.39 24.44
C PRO A 210 0.13 10.91 23.61
N THR A 211 0.72 12.06 23.96
CA THR A 211 1.90 12.59 23.26
C THR A 211 3.10 11.67 23.43
N VAL A 212 3.40 11.22 24.64
CA VAL A 212 4.51 10.28 24.91
C VAL A 212 4.33 8.98 24.13
N ILE A 213 3.11 8.43 24.10
CA ILE A 213 2.79 7.21 23.35
C ILE A 213 3.03 7.42 21.84
N LEU A 214 2.51 8.51 21.26
CA LEU A 214 2.67 8.80 19.84
C LEU A 214 4.13 9.06 19.46
N VAL A 215 4.87 9.80 20.27
CA VAL A 215 6.31 10.06 20.05
C VAL A 215 7.11 8.76 20.14
N GLY A 216 6.81 7.90 21.12
CA GLY A 216 7.46 6.60 21.28
C GLY A 216 7.27 5.71 20.05
N PHE A 217 6.03 5.54 19.57
CA PHE A 217 5.76 4.76 18.37
C PHE A 217 6.26 5.46 17.09
N GLY A 218 6.27 6.79 17.04
CA GLY A 218 6.91 7.54 15.97
C GLY A 218 8.41 7.27 15.88
N ALA A 219 9.10 7.19 17.03
CA ALA A 219 10.52 6.82 17.09
C ALA A 219 10.75 5.38 16.58
N VAL A 220 9.86 4.43 16.92
CA VAL A 220 9.90 3.06 16.38
C VAL A 220 9.77 3.08 14.87
N GLU A 221 8.85 3.86 14.30
CA GLU A 221 8.66 3.93 12.84
C GLU A 221 9.89 4.52 12.15
N VAL A 222 10.45 5.61 12.67
CA VAL A 222 11.71 6.20 12.15
C VAL A 222 12.85 5.18 12.19
N PHE A 223 12.94 4.39 13.26
CA PHE A 223 13.92 3.33 13.41
C PHE A 223 13.71 2.24 12.33
N LEU A 224 12.49 1.73 12.13
CA LEU A 224 12.18 0.75 11.11
C LEU A 224 12.46 1.26 9.70
N TRP A 225 12.11 2.51 9.42
CA TRP A 225 12.40 3.13 8.13
C TRP A 225 13.90 3.28 7.85
N ARG A 226 14.72 3.53 8.90
CA ARG A 226 16.18 3.57 8.76
C ARG A 226 16.77 2.19 8.47
N LEU A 227 16.22 1.14 9.08
CA LEU A 227 16.67 -0.24 8.85
C LEU A 227 16.22 -0.78 7.49
N PHE A 228 15.00 -0.45 7.06
CA PHE A 228 14.36 -0.97 5.84
C PHE A 228 13.84 0.19 4.99
N PRO A 229 14.73 0.95 4.34
CA PRO A 229 14.32 2.10 3.56
C PRO A 229 13.42 1.65 2.40
N GLY A 230 12.27 2.30 2.25
CA GLY A 230 11.37 2.15 1.12
C GLY A 230 11.77 3.01 -0.07
N GLY A 231 11.02 2.88 -1.16
CA GLY A 231 11.15 3.73 -2.34
C GLY A 231 10.68 5.17 -2.11
N ARG A 232 10.45 5.89 -3.21
CA ARG A 232 9.90 7.27 -3.18
C ARG A 232 8.61 7.29 -3.96
N TYR A 233 7.58 7.93 -3.43
CA TYR A 233 6.33 8.10 -4.15
C TYR A 233 6.15 9.57 -4.53
N PRO A 234 5.97 9.88 -5.83
CA PRO A 234 5.73 11.25 -6.25
C PRO A 234 4.42 11.79 -5.67
N PHE A 235 4.34 13.10 -5.47
CA PHE A 235 3.09 13.79 -5.16
C PHE A 235 2.73 14.69 -6.32
N SER A 236 1.63 14.41 -7.00
CA SER A 236 1.20 15.21 -8.13
C SER A 236 0.72 16.59 -7.69
N ILE A 237 0.97 17.61 -8.52
CA ILE A 237 0.52 18.98 -8.23
C ILE A 237 -1.00 19.08 -8.22
N GLN A 238 -1.70 18.25 -8.98
CA GLN A 238 -3.15 18.20 -9.04
C GLN A 238 -3.75 17.70 -7.71
N GLU A 239 -3.22 16.61 -7.16
CA GLU A 239 -3.66 16.08 -5.86
C GLU A 239 -3.28 17.01 -4.71
N LEU A 240 -2.09 17.62 -4.75
CA LEU A 240 -1.74 18.66 -3.80
C LEU A 240 -2.74 19.81 -3.87
N GLY A 241 -3.05 20.32 -5.06
CA GLY A 241 -4.03 21.39 -5.26
C GLY A 241 -5.40 21.06 -4.69
N ALA A 242 -5.90 19.84 -4.92
CA ALA A 242 -7.16 19.36 -4.36
C ALA A 242 -7.14 19.33 -2.81
N ALA A 243 -6.06 18.80 -2.21
CA ALA A 243 -5.87 18.78 -0.76
C ALA A 243 -5.79 20.21 -0.17
N LEU A 244 -5.07 21.14 -0.83
CA LEU A 244 -4.97 22.52 -0.42
C LEU A 244 -6.35 23.22 -0.44
N ILE A 245 -7.11 23.08 -1.53
CA ILE A 245 -8.45 23.64 -1.66
C ILE A 245 -9.36 23.12 -0.55
N PHE A 246 -9.37 21.81 -0.31
CA PHE A 246 -10.16 21.19 0.74
C PHE A 246 -9.78 21.74 2.13
N CYS A 247 -8.49 21.84 2.43
CA CYS A 247 -8.01 22.34 3.73
C CYS A 247 -8.33 23.83 3.93
N VAL A 248 -8.08 24.66 2.92
CA VAL A 248 -8.33 26.11 2.99
C VAL A 248 -9.81 26.40 3.16
N LEU A 249 -10.67 25.75 2.37
CA LEU A 249 -12.13 25.90 2.51
C LEU A 249 -12.61 25.37 3.87
N GLY A 250 -12.11 24.23 4.31
CA GLY A 250 -12.40 23.65 5.62
C GLY A 250 -12.01 24.61 6.76
N ALA A 251 -10.81 25.18 6.70
CA ALA A 251 -10.33 26.14 7.66
C ALA A 251 -11.18 27.44 7.65
N ALA A 252 -11.47 28.01 6.48
CA ALA A 252 -12.30 29.20 6.33
C ALA A 252 -13.72 28.99 6.88
N LEU A 253 -14.31 27.83 6.59
CA LEU A 253 -15.63 27.49 7.07
C LEU A 253 -15.67 27.17 8.58
N THR A 254 -14.56 26.80 9.22
CA THR A 254 -14.46 26.52 10.67
C THR A 254 -14.05 27.71 11.51
N TRP A 255 -13.43 28.74 10.93
CA TRP A 255 -12.77 29.86 11.61
C TRP A 255 -13.57 30.51 12.73
N ARG A 256 -14.88 30.72 12.52
CA ARG A 256 -15.78 31.37 13.49
C ARG A 256 -16.73 30.43 14.22
N VAL A 257 -16.44 29.12 14.19
CA VAL A 257 -17.30 28.10 14.80
C VAL A 257 -16.56 27.46 15.97
N GLU A 258 -16.78 27.92 17.20
CA GLU A 258 -16.10 27.44 18.40
C GLU A 258 -16.12 25.92 18.53
N ARG A 259 -17.29 25.30 18.28
CA ARG A 259 -17.43 23.84 18.35
C ARG A 259 -16.64 23.10 17.28
N ALA A 260 -16.20 23.76 16.21
CA ALA A 260 -15.41 23.20 15.12
C ALA A 260 -13.90 23.48 15.25
N LYS A 261 -13.45 24.13 16.33
CA LYS A 261 -12.03 24.44 16.56
C LYS A 261 -11.08 23.23 16.38
N PRO A 262 -11.39 22.01 16.83
CA PRO A 262 -10.55 20.84 16.54
C PRO A 262 -10.41 20.54 15.04
N LEU A 263 -11.47 20.76 14.24
CA LEU A 263 -11.43 20.61 12.79
C LEU A 263 -10.59 21.70 12.12
N LEU A 264 -10.68 22.96 12.58
CA LEU A 264 -9.82 24.04 12.12
C LEU A 264 -8.33 23.68 12.28
N CYS A 265 -7.95 23.27 13.50
CA CYS A 265 -6.57 22.88 13.76
C CYS A 265 -6.15 21.67 12.92
N LEU A 266 -7.03 20.70 12.72
CA LEU A 266 -6.78 19.56 11.83
C LEU A 266 -6.52 20.02 10.40
N PHE A 267 -7.36 20.88 9.82
CA PHE A 267 -7.17 21.39 8.46
C PHE A 267 -5.83 22.09 8.29
N LEU A 268 -5.44 22.95 9.26
CA LEU A 268 -4.17 23.68 9.18
C LEU A 268 -2.95 22.75 9.30
N ILE A 269 -2.97 21.78 10.22
CA ILE A 269 -1.87 20.82 10.41
C ILE A 269 -1.79 19.87 9.21
N TYR A 270 -2.93 19.40 8.70
CA TYR A 270 -2.95 18.54 7.53
C TYR A 270 -2.50 19.28 6.26
N LEU A 271 -2.86 20.54 6.12
CA LEU A 271 -2.34 21.42 5.06
C LEU A 271 -0.82 21.48 5.08
N ALA A 272 -0.23 21.74 6.26
CA ALA A 272 1.21 21.78 6.44
C ALA A 272 1.86 20.41 6.13
N ALA A 273 1.21 19.30 6.53
CA ALA A 273 1.69 17.95 6.23
C ALA A 273 1.66 17.63 4.72
N CYS A 274 0.62 18.05 3.98
CA CYS A 274 0.56 17.89 2.53
C CYS A 274 1.66 18.69 1.82
N ILE A 275 1.89 19.94 2.21
CA ILE A 275 2.98 20.78 1.68
C ILE A 275 4.34 20.12 1.99
N GLY A 276 4.55 19.68 3.23
CA GLY A 276 5.78 19.00 3.63
C GLY A 276 6.04 17.71 2.83
N ALA A 277 4.99 16.88 2.61
CA ALA A 277 5.11 15.65 1.82
C ALA A 277 5.39 15.91 0.33
N TYR A 278 4.94 17.05 -0.20
CA TYR A 278 5.25 17.47 -1.56
C TYR A 278 6.69 17.94 -1.71
N LEU A 279 7.18 18.73 -0.73
CA LEU A 279 8.53 19.31 -0.76
C LEU A 279 9.61 18.30 -0.40
N ILE A 280 9.30 17.29 0.43
CA ILE A 280 10.25 16.30 0.93
C ILE A 280 9.98 14.94 0.27
N PRO A 281 10.79 14.53 -0.74
CA PRO A 281 10.61 13.24 -1.39
C PRO A 281 10.72 12.08 -0.39
N SER A 282 9.65 11.31 -0.27
CA SER A 282 9.56 10.19 0.68
C SER A 282 8.68 9.06 0.13
N ALA A 283 8.64 7.93 0.78
CA ALA A 283 7.72 6.84 0.47
C ALA A 283 6.24 7.20 0.73
N LEU A 284 5.98 8.26 1.50
CA LEU A 284 4.63 8.76 1.77
C LEU A 284 4.02 9.44 0.54
N GLY A 285 4.70 10.46 -0.01
CA GLY A 285 4.28 11.20 -1.19
C GLY A 285 2.78 11.52 -1.20
N GLU A 286 2.14 11.30 -2.35
CA GLU A 286 0.69 11.49 -2.54
C GLU A 286 -0.19 10.65 -1.58
N ASN A 287 0.34 9.57 -0.98
CA ASN A 287 -0.43 8.78 -0.02
C ASN A 287 -0.91 9.59 1.19
N VAL A 288 -0.25 10.71 1.54
CA VAL A 288 -0.74 11.64 2.57
C VAL A 288 -2.14 12.16 2.23
N ALA A 289 -2.49 12.31 0.96
CA ALA A 289 -3.81 12.76 0.51
C ALA A 289 -4.95 11.76 0.79
N ARG A 290 -4.68 10.60 1.40
CA ARG A 290 -5.72 9.59 1.72
C ARG A 290 -6.80 10.06 2.70
N LEU A 291 -6.66 11.22 3.33
CA LEU A 291 -7.78 11.86 4.05
C LEU A 291 -8.98 12.12 3.11
N ARG A 292 -8.77 12.17 1.79
CA ARG A 292 -9.84 12.26 0.78
C ARG A 292 -10.94 11.21 0.94
N TYR A 293 -10.63 10.01 1.44
CA TYR A 293 -11.64 8.98 1.70
C TYR A 293 -12.64 9.36 2.81
N ALA A 294 -12.30 10.34 3.64
CA ALA A 294 -13.17 10.91 4.65
C ALA A 294 -13.64 12.34 4.33
N ALA A 295 -13.32 12.88 3.14
CA ALA A 295 -13.62 14.28 2.80
C ALA A 295 -15.10 14.60 2.88
N VAL A 296 -15.97 13.75 2.28
CA VAL A 296 -17.43 13.96 2.30
C VAL A 296 -18.00 13.92 3.72
N PRO A 297 -17.78 12.90 4.56
CA PRO A 297 -18.31 12.88 5.92
C PRO A 297 -17.76 14.01 6.80
N VAL A 298 -16.49 14.42 6.61
CA VAL A 298 -15.92 15.58 7.32
C VAL A 298 -16.58 16.89 6.87
N ALA A 299 -16.81 17.07 5.57
CA ALA A 299 -17.56 18.21 5.04
C ALA A 299 -18.99 18.24 5.61
N VAL A 300 -19.72 17.12 5.59
CA VAL A 300 -21.07 17.03 6.15
C VAL A 300 -21.09 17.39 7.65
N LEU A 301 -20.10 16.96 8.42
CA LEU A 301 -19.96 17.32 9.82
C LEU A 301 -19.81 18.83 9.98
N LEU A 302 -18.86 19.42 9.25
CA LEU A 302 -18.58 20.84 9.27
C LEU A 302 -19.82 21.67 8.91
N LEU A 303 -20.50 21.30 7.83
CA LEU A 303 -21.70 22.01 7.36
C LEU A 303 -22.86 21.89 8.35
N SER A 304 -23.00 20.73 9.01
CA SER A 304 -23.97 20.53 10.10
C SER A 304 -23.67 21.43 11.31
N LEU A 305 -22.40 21.61 11.68
CA LEU A 305 -21.97 22.52 12.74
C LEU A 305 -22.26 24.00 12.40
N ARG A 306 -22.20 24.36 11.11
CA ARG A 306 -22.56 25.70 10.59
C ARG A 306 -24.05 25.88 10.36
N ARG A 307 -24.88 24.87 10.58
CA ARG A 307 -26.31 24.89 10.26
C ARG A 307 -26.58 25.25 8.78
N TRP A 308 -25.66 24.78 7.88
CA TRP A 308 -25.75 24.99 6.41
C TRP A 308 -25.79 26.46 5.97
N ARG A 309 -25.09 27.36 6.65
CA ARG A 309 -25.11 28.80 6.33
C ARG A 309 -23.71 29.34 6.05
N PRO A 310 -23.52 30.14 4.97
CA PRO A 310 -24.47 30.39 3.87
C PRO A 310 -24.64 29.19 2.96
N LEU A 311 -25.85 28.90 2.51
CA LEU A 311 -26.18 27.67 1.76
C LEU A 311 -25.41 27.53 0.45
N PRO A 312 -25.24 28.55 -0.43
CA PRO A 312 -24.48 28.35 -1.68
C PRO A 312 -23.03 27.93 -1.46
N VAL A 313 -22.35 28.55 -0.49
CA VAL A 313 -20.95 28.19 -0.15
C VAL A 313 -20.87 26.77 0.42
N CYS A 314 -21.85 26.41 1.25
CA CYS A 314 -21.94 25.06 1.81
C CYS A 314 -22.12 24.00 0.71
N LEU A 315 -23.01 24.25 -0.26
CA LEU A 315 -23.23 23.33 -1.39
C LEU A 315 -22.00 23.22 -2.29
N ALA A 316 -21.31 24.34 -2.57
CA ALA A 316 -20.07 24.33 -3.33
C ALA A 316 -18.97 23.51 -2.62
N ALA A 317 -18.78 23.73 -1.32
CA ALA A 317 -17.81 22.98 -0.51
C ALA A 317 -18.13 21.48 -0.47
N LEU A 318 -19.41 21.11 -0.35
CA LEU A 318 -19.85 19.71 -0.42
C LEU A 318 -19.59 19.11 -1.80
N GLY A 319 -19.91 19.83 -2.88
CA GLY A 319 -19.65 19.40 -4.25
C GLY A 319 -18.17 19.11 -4.50
N LEU A 320 -17.28 19.98 -4.02
CA LEU A 320 -15.83 19.76 -4.09
C LEU A 320 -15.38 18.55 -3.28
N ALA A 321 -15.90 18.38 -2.06
CA ALA A 321 -15.59 17.20 -1.24
C ALA A 321 -16.08 15.89 -1.92
N ILE A 322 -17.26 15.89 -2.52
CA ILE A 322 -17.81 14.77 -3.28
C ILE A 322 -16.91 14.46 -4.48
N SER A 323 -16.55 15.48 -5.27
CA SER A 323 -15.67 15.33 -6.41
C SER A 323 -14.32 14.72 -6.01
N TRP A 324 -13.66 15.26 -5.00
CA TRP A 324 -12.36 14.76 -4.55
C TRP A 324 -12.42 13.35 -3.97
N ASN A 325 -13.50 13.01 -3.26
CA ASN A 325 -13.65 11.70 -2.62
C ASN A 325 -14.14 10.62 -3.60
N LEU A 326 -15.21 10.89 -4.36
CA LEU A 326 -15.92 9.84 -5.12
C LEU A 326 -15.45 9.69 -6.56
N THR A 327 -14.86 10.72 -7.19
CA THR A 327 -14.40 10.61 -8.58
C THR A 327 -13.34 9.50 -8.76
N PRO A 328 -12.30 9.40 -7.92
CA PRO A 328 -11.34 8.30 -8.03
C PRO A 328 -11.97 6.93 -7.83
N ILE A 329 -12.91 6.81 -6.89
CA ILE A 329 -13.63 5.56 -6.59
C ILE A 329 -14.49 5.12 -7.78
N ALA A 330 -15.25 6.05 -8.37
CA ALA A 330 -16.06 5.79 -9.55
C ALA A 330 -15.21 5.37 -10.75
N PHE A 331 -14.07 6.04 -10.95
CA PHE A 331 -13.14 5.72 -12.01
C PHE A 331 -12.54 4.31 -11.85
N GLN A 332 -12.18 3.91 -10.63
CA GLN A 332 -11.68 2.58 -10.34
C GLN A 332 -12.75 1.50 -10.56
N TYR A 333 -13.99 1.78 -10.15
CA TYR A 333 -15.11 0.87 -10.43
C TYR A 333 -15.29 0.62 -11.92
N LEU A 334 -15.30 1.69 -12.72
CA LEU A 334 -15.49 1.59 -14.17
C LEU A 334 -14.32 0.86 -14.85
N LYS A 335 -13.09 1.10 -14.41
CA LYS A 335 -11.90 0.43 -14.97
C LYS A 335 -11.80 -1.05 -14.61
N GLY A 336 -12.16 -1.40 -13.38
CA GLY A 336 -12.03 -2.79 -12.90
C GLY A 336 -13.17 -3.70 -13.39
N ARG A 337 -14.30 -3.14 -13.86
CA ARG A 337 -15.51 -3.90 -14.16
C ARG A 337 -15.31 -4.96 -15.24
N ASP A 338 -14.55 -4.64 -16.27
CA ASP A 338 -14.40 -5.48 -17.45
C ASP A 338 -12.91 -5.82 -17.71
N ASP A 339 -12.08 -5.87 -16.66
CA ASP A 339 -10.65 -6.19 -16.80
C ASP A 339 -10.44 -7.71 -16.96
N PRO A 340 -10.12 -8.21 -18.18
CA PRO A 340 -9.91 -9.64 -18.42
C PRO A 340 -8.65 -10.15 -17.71
N ALA A 341 -7.69 -9.26 -17.42
CA ALA A 341 -6.43 -9.61 -16.77
C ALA A 341 -6.62 -10.00 -15.29
N ALA A 342 -7.77 -9.72 -14.69
CA ALA A 342 -8.09 -10.13 -13.31
C ALA A 342 -8.24 -11.66 -13.16
N SER A 343 -8.41 -12.39 -14.25
CA SER A 343 -8.56 -13.85 -14.22
C SER A 343 -7.20 -14.56 -14.27
N PRO A 344 -6.91 -15.53 -13.38
CA PRO A 344 -5.68 -16.35 -13.46
C PRO A 344 -5.56 -17.10 -14.80
N ALA A 345 -6.70 -17.58 -15.36
CA ALA A 345 -6.73 -18.30 -16.62
C ALA A 345 -6.26 -17.44 -17.80
N TYR A 346 -6.45 -16.13 -17.73
CA TYR A 346 -5.99 -15.20 -18.75
C TYR A 346 -4.46 -15.27 -18.93
N TRP A 347 -3.69 -15.46 -17.84
CA TRP A 347 -2.23 -15.44 -17.84
C TRP A 347 -1.57 -16.77 -18.22
N GLN A 348 -2.32 -17.87 -18.26
CA GLN A 348 -1.76 -19.22 -18.50
C GLN A 348 -0.94 -19.33 -19.80
N PRO A 349 -1.33 -18.75 -20.95
CA PRO A 349 -0.51 -18.84 -22.17
C PRO A 349 0.87 -18.20 -22.01
N ALA A 350 0.95 -17.05 -21.34
CA ALA A 350 2.21 -16.36 -21.09
C ALA A 350 3.07 -17.12 -20.09
N ILE A 351 2.48 -17.62 -18.99
CA ILE A 351 3.18 -18.44 -17.96
C ILE A 351 3.75 -19.70 -18.59
N THR A 352 2.96 -20.44 -19.38
CA THR A 352 3.40 -21.67 -20.05
C THR A 352 4.58 -21.38 -20.98
N TYR A 353 4.50 -20.34 -21.80
CA TYR A 353 5.60 -19.94 -22.67
C TYR A 353 6.87 -19.60 -21.87
N LEU A 354 6.74 -18.81 -20.81
CA LEU A 354 7.86 -18.38 -20.00
C LEU A 354 8.50 -19.55 -19.26
N HIS A 355 7.75 -20.49 -18.70
CA HIS A 355 8.31 -21.69 -18.06
C HIS A 355 9.09 -22.57 -19.03
N ALA A 356 8.67 -22.62 -20.30
CA ALA A 356 9.37 -23.42 -21.31
C ALA A 356 10.67 -22.75 -21.82
N HIS A 357 10.80 -21.41 -21.72
CA HIS A 357 11.87 -20.69 -22.41
C HIS A 357 12.74 -19.79 -21.49
N LEU A 358 12.27 -19.47 -20.27
CA LEU A 358 13.02 -18.64 -19.33
C LEU A 358 13.94 -19.53 -18.47
N THR A 359 15.22 -19.19 -18.46
CA THR A 359 16.18 -19.83 -17.55
C THR A 359 16.36 -19.00 -16.27
N PRO A 360 16.85 -19.58 -15.17
CA PRO A 360 17.14 -18.84 -13.93
C PRO A 360 18.12 -17.66 -14.08
N ALA A 361 18.83 -17.62 -15.21
CA ALA A 361 19.78 -16.55 -15.51
C ALA A 361 19.13 -15.19 -15.83
N TYR A 362 17.80 -15.13 -15.99
CA TYR A 362 17.11 -13.94 -16.48
C TYR A 362 15.81 -13.66 -15.75
N ARG A 363 15.32 -12.42 -15.89
CA ARG A 363 14.01 -11.93 -15.47
C ARG A 363 13.10 -11.66 -16.66
N VAL A 364 11.88 -11.33 -16.31
CA VAL A 364 10.83 -10.86 -17.21
C VAL A 364 10.45 -9.43 -16.84
N GLU A 365 10.25 -8.58 -17.82
CA GLU A 365 9.43 -7.37 -17.69
C GLU A 365 8.02 -7.69 -18.17
N ALA A 366 7.02 -7.20 -17.47
CA ALA A 366 5.64 -7.29 -17.91
C ALA A 366 5.02 -5.91 -17.89
N VAL A 367 4.56 -5.47 -19.08
CA VAL A 367 3.86 -4.20 -19.24
C VAL A 367 2.64 -4.21 -18.33
N ASP A 368 2.61 -3.26 -17.40
CA ASP A 368 1.65 -3.30 -16.32
C ASP A 368 0.23 -2.96 -16.78
N THR A 369 -0.75 -3.66 -16.19
CA THR A 369 -2.18 -3.47 -16.44
C THR A 369 -2.80 -2.56 -15.39
N VAL A 370 -4.00 -2.05 -15.68
CA VAL A 370 -4.74 -1.16 -14.77
C VAL A 370 -4.92 -1.73 -13.37
N GLY A 371 -5.06 -3.06 -13.24
CA GLY A 371 -5.19 -3.75 -11.96
C GLY A 371 -3.91 -4.42 -11.47
N HIS A 372 -2.75 -4.14 -12.05
CA HIS A 372 -1.42 -4.66 -11.64
C HIS A 372 -1.30 -6.20 -11.63
N TRP A 373 -2.12 -6.90 -12.41
CA TRP A 373 -2.23 -8.36 -12.42
C TRP A 373 -0.96 -9.11 -12.84
N PRO A 374 -0.07 -8.59 -13.75
CA PRO A 374 1.20 -9.24 -14.02
C PRO A 374 2.04 -9.46 -12.76
N ALA A 375 2.02 -8.47 -11.85
CA ALA A 375 2.77 -8.53 -10.60
C ALA A 375 2.33 -9.68 -9.67
N VAL A 376 1.09 -10.15 -9.81
CA VAL A 376 0.57 -11.31 -9.06
C VAL A 376 0.88 -12.61 -9.77
N TYR A 377 0.25 -12.82 -10.93
CA TYR A 377 0.19 -14.14 -11.54
C TYR A 377 1.54 -14.64 -12.05
N LEU A 378 2.40 -13.74 -12.55
CA LEU A 378 3.75 -14.11 -12.94
C LEU A 378 4.63 -14.37 -11.71
N ALA A 379 4.51 -13.57 -10.65
CA ALA A 379 5.29 -13.78 -9.43
C ALA A 379 4.85 -15.04 -8.66
N GLU A 380 3.54 -15.34 -8.61
CA GLU A 380 3.01 -16.60 -8.05
C GLU A 380 3.51 -17.82 -8.83
N ALA A 381 3.67 -17.69 -10.15
CA ALA A 381 4.31 -18.68 -11.00
C ALA A 381 5.84 -18.75 -10.86
N ARG A 382 6.42 -18.08 -9.84
CA ARG A 382 7.86 -18.02 -9.56
C ARG A 382 8.70 -17.44 -10.71
N ILE A 383 8.12 -16.57 -11.52
CA ILE A 383 8.81 -15.82 -12.57
C ILE A 383 9.29 -14.48 -11.97
N PRO A 384 10.61 -14.23 -11.89
CA PRO A 384 11.12 -13.00 -11.31
C PRO A 384 10.88 -11.81 -12.27
N LEU A 385 10.35 -10.72 -11.72
CA LEU A 385 9.97 -9.52 -12.46
C LEU A 385 10.96 -8.37 -12.26
N ALA A 386 11.13 -7.55 -13.30
CA ALA A 386 11.87 -6.30 -13.23
C ALA A 386 11.10 -5.22 -12.46
N ARG A 387 9.75 -5.24 -12.56
CA ARG A 387 8.82 -4.40 -11.79
C ARG A 387 7.91 -5.26 -10.91
N GLY A 388 7.21 -4.59 -10.00
CA GLY A 388 6.17 -5.18 -9.15
C GLY A 388 4.93 -4.27 -9.11
N GLY A 389 4.02 -4.48 -8.13
CA GLY A 389 2.79 -3.72 -8.03
C GLY A 389 2.95 -2.36 -7.32
N PHE A 390 3.86 -2.21 -6.37
CA PHE A 390 3.97 -1.00 -5.56
C PHE A 390 4.71 0.15 -6.26
N ARG A 391 4.02 1.18 -6.68
CA ARG A 391 4.57 2.33 -7.42
C ARG A 391 5.68 3.09 -6.70
N GLN A 392 5.68 3.13 -5.36
CA GLN A 392 6.76 3.76 -4.60
C GLN A 392 8.11 3.09 -4.81
N ASP A 393 8.13 1.81 -5.19
CA ASP A 393 9.37 1.06 -5.44
C ASP A 393 9.91 1.25 -6.88
N ASP A 394 9.16 1.92 -7.76
CA ASP A 394 9.65 2.33 -9.08
C ASP A 394 10.68 3.48 -8.98
N PHE A 395 10.63 4.29 -7.93
CA PHE A 395 11.48 5.46 -7.83
C PHE A 395 12.64 5.30 -6.83
N PRO A 396 13.85 5.72 -7.23
CA PRO A 396 14.22 6.35 -8.52
C PRO A 396 14.57 5.36 -9.63
N GLN A 397 14.59 4.05 -9.39
CA GLN A 397 15.28 3.06 -10.22
C GLN A 397 14.61 2.78 -11.57
N ASN A 398 13.28 2.87 -11.63
CA ASN A 398 12.49 2.62 -12.82
C ASN A 398 11.91 3.94 -13.41
N LYS A 399 12.47 5.10 -13.01
CA LYS A 399 12.01 6.41 -13.46
C LYS A 399 11.99 6.53 -15.00
N VAL A 400 12.88 5.82 -15.70
CA VAL A 400 12.93 5.79 -17.17
C VAL A 400 11.60 5.43 -17.84
N LEU A 401 10.71 4.70 -17.14
CA LEU A 401 9.39 4.32 -17.64
C LEU A 401 8.34 5.44 -17.54
N TYR A 402 8.67 6.51 -16.82
CA TYR A 402 7.80 7.69 -16.58
C TYR A 402 8.28 8.94 -17.31
N ASP A 403 9.45 8.86 -17.95
CA ASP A 403 9.99 9.90 -18.81
C ASP A 403 9.70 9.54 -20.29
N ASP A 404 10.04 10.39 -21.25
CA ASP A 404 9.94 10.09 -22.69
C ASP A 404 10.75 8.83 -23.03
N LEU A 405 10.07 7.69 -23.16
CA LEU A 405 10.69 6.38 -23.27
C LEU A 405 11.20 6.10 -24.68
N GLY A 406 12.49 6.31 -24.91
CA GLY A 406 13.17 5.93 -26.14
C GLY A 406 13.76 4.51 -26.12
N SER A 407 13.87 3.89 -27.30
CA SER A 407 14.42 2.52 -27.43
C SER A 407 15.80 2.31 -26.80
N PRO A 408 16.81 3.20 -26.93
CA PRO A 408 18.11 2.99 -26.31
C PRO A 408 18.06 2.97 -24.77
N ALA A 409 17.30 3.88 -24.16
CA ALA A 409 17.14 3.96 -22.71
C ALA A 409 16.40 2.74 -22.18
N TYR A 410 15.35 2.32 -22.87
CA TYR A 410 14.58 1.12 -22.55
C TYR A 410 15.43 -0.16 -22.62
N LEU A 411 16.18 -0.37 -23.68
CA LEU A 411 17.08 -1.52 -23.85
C LEU A 411 18.19 -1.52 -22.78
N SER A 412 18.73 -0.36 -22.44
CA SER A 412 19.73 -0.23 -21.37
C SER A 412 19.18 -0.64 -20.02
N TRP A 413 17.97 -0.17 -19.69
CA TRP A 413 17.25 -0.52 -18.47
C TRP A 413 16.95 -2.01 -18.39
N LEU A 414 16.37 -2.62 -19.44
CA LEU A 414 16.09 -4.06 -19.51
C LEU A 414 17.36 -4.90 -19.29
N ARG A 415 18.45 -4.56 -20.00
CA ARG A 415 19.73 -5.26 -19.85
C ARG A 415 20.33 -5.06 -18.46
N GLY A 416 20.21 -3.86 -17.91
CA GLY A 416 20.67 -3.53 -16.55
C GLY A 416 20.01 -4.39 -15.48
N LEU A 417 18.75 -4.75 -15.67
CA LEU A 417 17.98 -5.59 -14.75
C LEU A 417 18.08 -7.10 -15.04
N GLY A 418 18.74 -7.52 -16.11
CA GLY A 418 18.83 -8.94 -16.47
C GLY A 418 17.56 -9.48 -17.13
N VAL A 419 16.83 -8.65 -17.89
CA VAL A 419 15.58 -9.04 -18.55
C VAL A 419 15.87 -9.78 -19.85
N ARG A 420 15.22 -10.93 -20.03
CA ARG A 420 15.24 -11.73 -21.27
C ARG A 420 14.02 -11.52 -22.13
N TYR A 421 12.85 -11.43 -21.50
CA TYR A 421 11.57 -11.32 -22.18
C TYR A 421 10.76 -10.16 -21.62
N VAL A 422 10.00 -9.51 -22.52
CA VAL A 422 9.00 -8.50 -22.18
C VAL A 422 7.64 -9.04 -22.60
N VAL A 423 6.68 -9.03 -21.69
CA VAL A 423 5.31 -9.49 -21.91
C VAL A 423 4.40 -8.28 -22.08
N LEU A 424 3.74 -8.19 -23.23
CA LEU A 424 2.69 -7.21 -23.53
C LEU A 424 1.36 -7.94 -23.65
N THR A 425 0.33 -7.44 -22.95
CA THR A 425 -1.04 -7.93 -23.05
C THR A 425 -1.94 -6.96 -23.82
N ASN A 426 -3.09 -7.47 -24.32
CA ASN A 426 -4.15 -6.64 -24.89
C ASN A 426 -5.06 -5.99 -23.83
N ALA A 427 -4.94 -6.36 -22.54
CA ALA A 427 -5.64 -5.69 -21.46
C ALA A 427 -5.21 -4.22 -21.34
N PRO A 428 -6.07 -3.34 -20.79
CA PRO A 428 -5.75 -1.93 -20.60
C PRO A 428 -4.49 -1.73 -19.76
N SER A 429 -3.55 -0.94 -20.28
CA SER A 429 -2.28 -0.63 -19.58
C SER A 429 -2.50 0.40 -18.47
N ASP A 430 -1.79 0.24 -17.36
CA ASP A 430 -1.69 1.27 -16.32
C ASP A 430 -1.08 2.56 -16.89
N TYR A 431 -1.34 3.69 -16.25
CA TYR A 431 -0.80 4.98 -16.69
C TYR A 431 0.72 5.00 -16.76
N SER A 432 1.40 4.28 -15.86
CA SER A 432 2.86 4.18 -15.77
C SER A 432 3.48 3.26 -16.81
N ALA A 433 2.67 2.55 -17.58
CA ALA A 433 3.12 1.59 -18.60
C ALA A 433 2.61 1.95 -20.01
N ARG A 434 1.97 3.11 -20.18
CA ARG A 434 1.40 3.51 -21.49
C ARG A 434 2.48 3.74 -22.54
N ASP A 435 3.56 4.42 -22.17
CA ASP A 435 4.65 4.74 -23.10
C ASP A 435 5.44 3.49 -23.47
N GLU A 436 5.62 2.57 -22.51
CA GLU A 436 6.19 1.25 -22.75
C GLU A 436 5.32 0.43 -23.73
N ALA A 437 4.02 0.35 -23.48
CA ALA A 437 3.07 -0.33 -24.37
C ALA A 437 3.06 0.29 -25.77
N ALA A 438 3.09 1.62 -25.89
CA ALA A 438 3.13 2.34 -27.15
C ALA A 438 4.44 2.07 -27.90
N LEU A 439 5.58 2.08 -27.21
CA LEU A 439 6.88 1.78 -27.79
C LEU A 439 6.92 0.34 -28.35
N LEU A 440 6.39 -0.63 -27.62
CA LEU A 440 6.33 -2.03 -28.08
C LEU A 440 5.41 -2.20 -29.29
N ARG A 441 4.21 -1.60 -29.26
CA ARG A 441 3.22 -1.68 -30.36
C ARG A 441 3.70 -0.98 -31.62
N SER A 442 4.50 0.07 -31.49
CA SER A 442 5.05 0.79 -32.65
C SER A 442 6.12 0.01 -33.45
N GLY A 443 6.61 -1.11 -32.92
CA GLY A 443 7.72 -1.87 -33.49
C GLY A 443 9.10 -1.19 -33.40
N ARG A 444 9.17 -0.01 -32.78
CA ARG A 444 10.41 0.79 -32.65
C ARG A 444 11.20 0.49 -31.39
N SER A 445 10.75 -0.46 -30.54
CA SER A 445 11.42 -0.83 -29.30
C SER A 445 12.79 -1.48 -29.47
N GLY A 446 13.11 -1.99 -30.67
CA GLY A 446 14.31 -2.77 -30.94
C GLY A 446 14.22 -4.22 -30.37
N LEU A 447 13.08 -4.62 -29.85
CA LEU A 447 12.81 -5.99 -29.38
C LEU A 447 12.24 -6.84 -30.53
N ARG A 448 12.45 -8.16 -30.46
CA ARG A 448 11.93 -9.11 -31.44
C ARG A 448 10.75 -9.89 -30.84
N ALA A 449 9.58 -9.86 -31.49
CA ALA A 449 8.45 -10.70 -31.09
C ALA A 449 8.83 -12.18 -31.29
N VAL A 450 8.63 -13.01 -30.27
CA VAL A 450 8.99 -14.44 -30.25
C VAL A 450 7.83 -15.35 -29.94
N PHE A 451 6.74 -14.81 -29.37
CA PHE A 451 5.50 -15.52 -29.13
C PHE A 451 4.31 -14.57 -29.29
N ARG A 452 3.23 -15.10 -29.83
CA ARG A 452 1.96 -14.38 -29.97
C ARG A 452 0.79 -15.35 -29.70
N SER A 453 -0.13 -14.90 -28.88
CA SER A 453 -1.44 -15.56 -28.67
C SER A 453 -2.57 -14.54 -28.86
N ALA A 454 -3.81 -14.94 -28.61
CA ALA A 454 -4.95 -14.02 -28.70
C ALA A 454 -4.78 -12.80 -27.77
N ASN A 455 -4.19 -12.97 -26.60
CA ASN A 455 -4.12 -11.95 -25.56
C ASN A 455 -2.71 -11.43 -25.30
N PHE A 456 -1.66 -12.07 -25.80
CA PHE A 456 -0.28 -11.77 -25.45
C PHE A 456 0.66 -11.68 -26.64
N GLN A 457 1.63 -10.79 -26.51
CA GLN A 457 2.86 -10.79 -27.28
C GLN A 457 4.04 -10.86 -26.33
N VAL A 458 4.98 -11.76 -26.59
CA VAL A 458 6.24 -11.84 -25.85
C VAL A 458 7.38 -11.40 -26.78
N PHE A 459 8.17 -10.47 -26.29
CA PHE A 459 9.31 -9.93 -27.02
C PHE A 459 10.61 -10.38 -26.39
N ALA A 460 11.59 -10.78 -27.20
CA ALA A 460 12.93 -11.10 -26.74
C ALA A 460 13.82 -9.84 -26.79
N VAL A 461 14.56 -9.62 -25.72
CA VAL A 461 15.58 -8.56 -25.63
C VAL A 461 16.81 -9.00 -26.44
N PRO A 462 17.28 -8.19 -27.41
CA PRO A 462 18.47 -8.55 -28.19
C PRO A 462 19.73 -8.46 -27.30
N ARG A 463 20.59 -9.49 -27.37
CA ARG A 463 21.80 -9.58 -26.56
C ARG A 463 21.51 -9.29 -25.07
N PRO A 464 20.62 -10.05 -24.42
CA PRO A 464 20.25 -9.80 -23.04
C PRO A 464 21.47 -10.02 -22.13
N ARG A 465 21.56 -9.21 -21.09
CA ARG A 465 22.56 -9.39 -20.04
C ARG A 465 21.99 -10.30 -18.96
N ALA A 466 22.72 -11.32 -18.53
CA ALA A 466 22.27 -12.19 -17.47
C ALA A 466 22.22 -11.47 -16.11
N ILE A 467 21.41 -12.00 -15.16
CA ILE A 467 21.37 -11.52 -13.79
C ILE A 467 22.74 -11.55 -13.13
N LEU A 468 23.52 -12.59 -13.39
CA LEU A 468 24.90 -12.74 -12.92
C LEU A 468 25.87 -12.54 -14.09
N THR A 469 26.81 -11.61 -13.95
CA THR A 469 27.85 -11.33 -14.95
C THR A 469 29.18 -11.02 -14.29
N GLY A 470 30.30 -11.42 -14.91
CA GLY A 470 31.63 -11.22 -14.34
C GLY A 470 32.74 -11.54 -15.34
N PRO A 471 33.98 -11.71 -14.85
CA PRO A 471 35.15 -11.93 -15.68
C PRO A 471 35.15 -13.30 -16.39
N ALA A 472 34.40 -14.25 -15.87
CA ALA A 472 34.32 -15.61 -16.41
C ALA A 472 32.86 -16.12 -16.48
N PRO A 473 32.59 -17.22 -17.19
CA PRO A 473 31.28 -17.85 -17.23
C PRO A 473 30.75 -18.12 -15.82
N SER A 474 29.49 -17.78 -15.60
CA SER A 474 28.81 -17.88 -14.31
C SER A 474 27.34 -18.16 -14.52
N SER A 475 26.68 -18.78 -13.56
CA SER A 475 25.27 -19.13 -13.68
C SER A 475 24.49 -18.88 -12.38
N VAL A 476 23.25 -18.42 -12.52
CA VAL A 476 22.26 -18.49 -11.45
C VAL A 476 21.62 -19.87 -11.52
N LEU A 477 21.73 -20.65 -10.44
CA LEU A 477 21.20 -22.01 -10.35
C LEU A 477 19.72 -21.99 -9.94
N SER A 478 19.38 -21.15 -8.96
CA SER A 478 18.00 -20.99 -8.50
C SER A 478 17.81 -19.66 -7.76
N MET A 479 16.56 -19.21 -7.66
CA MET A 479 16.15 -18.02 -6.93
C MET A 479 14.88 -18.33 -6.12
N SER A 480 14.88 -17.96 -4.84
CA SER A 480 13.69 -17.94 -3.99
C SER A 480 13.38 -16.50 -3.57
N ALA A 481 12.33 -16.29 -2.78
CA ALA A 481 12.02 -14.95 -2.25
C ALA A 481 13.21 -14.34 -1.50
N THR A 482 13.96 -15.15 -0.73
CA THR A 482 15.00 -14.67 0.19
C THR A 482 16.39 -15.24 -0.09
N SER A 483 16.58 -16.00 -1.16
CA SER A 483 17.89 -16.57 -1.50
C SER A 483 18.16 -16.56 -3.00
N VAL A 484 19.47 -16.58 -3.34
CA VAL A 484 19.96 -16.74 -4.71
C VAL A 484 21.14 -17.71 -4.68
N ARG A 485 21.04 -18.81 -5.41
CA ARG A 485 22.15 -19.77 -5.61
C ARG A 485 22.83 -19.49 -6.92
N ILE A 486 24.14 -19.35 -6.88
CA ILE A 486 24.97 -19.05 -8.04
C ILE A 486 26.14 -20.05 -8.13
N ARG A 487 26.70 -20.20 -9.32
CA ARG A 487 27.95 -20.94 -9.55
C ARG A 487 28.93 -20.05 -10.28
N LEU A 488 30.13 -19.93 -9.75
CA LEU A 488 31.24 -19.16 -10.28
C LEU A 488 32.36 -20.11 -10.72
N VAL A 489 32.97 -19.82 -11.85
CA VAL A 489 34.04 -20.70 -12.43
C VAL A 489 35.43 -20.24 -12.05
N THR A 490 35.63 -18.96 -11.74
CA THR A 490 36.91 -18.37 -11.33
C THR A 490 36.74 -17.40 -10.16
N ALA A 491 37.84 -17.13 -9.46
CA ALA A 491 37.94 -15.98 -8.57
C ALA A 491 37.69 -14.67 -9.32
N GLY A 492 37.23 -13.65 -8.61
CA GLY A 492 37.01 -12.33 -9.18
C GLY A 492 35.78 -11.61 -8.64
N VAL A 493 35.45 -10.45 -9.24
CA VAL A 493 34.29 -9.63 -8.84
C VAL A 493 33.19 -9.79 -9.88
N TYR A 494 32.05 -10.26 -9.42
CA TYR A 494 30.85 -10.50 -10.23
C TYR A 494 29.76 -9.49 -9.90
N ARG A 495 29.02 -9.05 -10.92
CA ARG A 495 27.81 -8.24 -10.76
C ARG A 495 26.60 -9.17 -10.68
N LEU A 496 25.89 -9.12 -9.59
CA LEU A 496 24.59 -9.77 -9.43
C LEU A 496 23.50 -8.69 -9.53
N ALA A 497 22.64 -8.76 -10.55
CA ALA A 497 21.52 -7.83 -10.75
C ALA A 497 20.37 -8.13 -9.76
N VAL A 498 20.68 -8.13 -8.48
CA VAL A 498 19.77 -8.14 -7.35
C VAL A 498 20.09 -6.90 -6.51
N ARG A 499 19.06 -6.19 -6.03
CA ARG A 499 19.24 -4.99 -5.22
C ARG A 499 20.10 -5.29 -4.00
N TYR A 500 21.08 -4.42 -3.75
CA TYR A 500 21.92 -4.54 -2.57
C TYR A 500 21.12 -4.24 -1.31
N SER A 501 21.37 -5.07 -0.29
CA SER A 501 20.94 -4.84 1.08
C SER A 501 22.07 -5.26 2.03
N PRO A 502 22.32 -4.53 3.14
CA PRO A 502 23.30 -4.94 4.15
C PRO A 502 22.95 -6.27 4.83
N TYR A 503 21.74 -6.78 4.60
CA TYR A 503 21.26 -8.04 5.19
C TYR A 503 21.50 -9.26 4.31
N TRP A 504 22.07 -9.09 3.13
CA TRP A 504 22.55 -10.23 2.36
C TRP A 504 23.75 -10.89 3.06
N HIS A 505 23.71 -12.21 3.16
CA HIS A 505 24.74 -13.04 3.74
C HIS A 505 25.18 -14.10 2.72
N VAL A 506 26.47 -14.34 2.64
CA VAL A 506 27.09 -15.38 1.84
C VAL A 506 28.35 -15.85 2.56
N GLU A 507 28.61 -17.15 2.55
CA GLU A 507 29.86 -17.71 3.06
C GLU A 507 30.88 -17.82 1.91
N GLY A 508 32.13 -17.46 2.18
CA GLY A 508 33.22 -17.55 1.20
C GLY A 508 33.20 -16.47 0.11
N ALA A 509 32.48 -15.35 0.32
CA ALA A 509 32.46 -14.22 -0.59
C ALA A 509 32.20 -12.91 0.13
N CYS A 510 32.64 -11.80 -0.48
CA CYS A 510 32.34 -10.46 -0.03
C CYS A 510 31.24 -9.81 -0.87
N LEU A 511 30.28 -9.14 -0.22
CA LEU A 511 29.20 -8.41 -0.88
C LEU A 511 29.39 -6.91 -0.69
N SER A 512 29.22 -6.14 -1.77
CA SER A 512 29.26 -4.68 -1.71
C SER A 512 28.21 -4.04 -2.62
N ARG A 513 27.87 -2.79 -2.32
CA ARG A 513 26.90 -2.01 -3.11
C ARG A 513 27.56 -1.43 -4.34
N ARG A 514 26.95 -1.60 -5.50
CA ARG A 514 27.34 -0.93 -6.75
C ARG A 514 26.71 0.46 -6.89
N PRO A 515 27.29 1.33 -7.76
CA PRO A 515 26.66 2.63 -8.06
C PRO A 515 25.24 2.50 -8.67
N ASP A 516 24.96 1.42 -9.41
CA ASP A 516 23.65 1.13 -9.98
C ASP A 516 22.65 0.53 -8.95
N GLY A 517 23.04 0.45 -7.67
CA GLY A 517 22.24 -0.11 -6.59
C GLY A 517 22.17 -1.63 -6.55
N MET A 518 22.87 -2.32 -7.47
CA MET A 518 22.96 -3.78 -7.50
C MET A 518 24.07 -4.30 -6.58
N THR A 519 24.18 -5.63 -6.47
CA THR A 519 25.14 -6.29 -5.59
C THR A 519 26.40 -6.70 -6.35
N ASN A 520 27.59 -6.37 -5.83
CA ASN A 520 28.84 -7.03 -6.17
C ASN A 520 29.02 -8.28 -5.31
N VAL A 521 29.57 -9.32 -5.92
CA VAL A 521 30.00 -10.55 -5.25
C VAL A 521 31.48 -10.75 -5.58
N ALA A 522 32.35 -10.53 -4.61
CA ALA A 522 33.79 -10.74 -4.75
C ALA A 522 34.16 -12.09 -4.12
N VAL A 523 34.89 -12.93 -4.84
CA VAL A 523 35.26 -14.28 -4.43
C VAL A 523 36.73 -14.57 -4.73
N ASP A 524 37.38 -15.30 -3.83
CA ASP A 524 38.76 -15.73 -3.97
C ASP A 524 38.88 -17.11 -4.62
N HIS A 525 37.78 -17.89 -4.62
CA HIS A 525 37.77 -19.25 -5.15
C HIS A 525 36.53 -19.51 -6.00
N ALA A 526 36.65 -20.38 -7.00
CA ALA A 526 35.54 -20.90 -7.79
C ALA A 526 34.64 -21.79 -6.93
N GLY A 527 33.34 -21.85 -7.26
CA GLY A 527 32.43 -22.77 -6.59
C GLY A 527 30.96 -22.33 -6.61
N PRO A 528 30.08 -23.15 -6.04
CA PRO A 528 28.71 -22.77 -5.77
C PRO A 528 28.65 -21.90 -4.52
N LEU A 529 27.78 -20.86 -4.56
CA LEU A 529 27.52 -19.96 -3.45
C LEU A 529 26.02 -19.80 -3.27
N GLU A 530 25.60 -19.59 -2.03
CA GLU A 530 24.22 -19.29 -1.71
C GLU A 530 24.14 -17.97 -0.92
N LEU A 531 23.61 -16.95 -1.56
CA LEU A 531 23.26 -15.69 -0.89
C LEU A 531 21.93 -15.88 -0.19
N LYS A 532 21.87 -15.60 1.11
CA LYS A 532 20.66 -15.63 1.94
C LYS A 532 20.38 -14.28 2.58
N PHE A 533 19.14 -13.84 2.52
CA PHE A 533 18.73 -12.64 3.22
C PHE A 533 18.47 -12.96 4.69
N ARG A 534 19.26 -12.35 5.59
CA ARG A 534 19.18 -12.57 7.04
C ARG A 534 19.41 -11.26 7.80
N VAL A 535 18.44 -10.87 8.62
CA VAL A 535 18.56 -9.71 9.51
C VAL A 535 19.10 -10.21 10.86
N ASN A 536 20.20 -9.60 11.34
CA ASN A 536 20.70 -9.79 12.69
C ASN A 536 21.01 -8.44 13.34
N ALA A 537 21.13 -8.39 14.67
CA ALA A 537 21.33 -7.16 15.43
C ALA A 537 22.62 -6.42 15.03
N ARG A 538 23.73 -7.14 14.82
CA ARG A 538 25.02 -6.55 14.41
C ARG A 538 24.92 -5.81 13.08
N ARG A 539 24.32 -6.46 12.06
CA ARG A 539 24.11 -5.85 10.74
C ARG A 539 23.09 -4.72 10.77
N ALA A 540 22.06 -4.82 11.61
CA ALA A 540 21.11 -3.74 11.81
C ALA A 540 21.78 -2.49 12.37
N ILE A 541 22.65 -2.65 13.36
CA ILE A 541 23.44 -1.55 13.93
C ILE A 541 24.41 -0.97 12.88
N ALA A 542 25.15 -1.82 12.15
CA ALA A 542 26.05 -1.38 11.09
C ALA A 542 25.31 -0.60 9.98
N ALA A 543 24.11 -1.04 9.61
CA ALA A 543 23.25 -0.36 8.64
C ALA A 543 22.82 1.04 9.14
N MET A 544 22.54 1.20 10.44
CA MET A 544 22.18 2.51 11.03
C MET A 544 23.34 3.49 11.08
N VAL A 545 24.55 3.01 11.36
CA VAL A 545 25.75 3.84 11.48
C VAL A 545 26.34 4.20 10.11
N GLY A 546 25.83 3.60 9.03
CA GLY A 546 26.30 3.86 7.67
C GLY A 546 27.64 3.19 7.32
N THR A 547 28.13 2.27 8.15
CA THR A 547 29.40 1.54 7.95
C THR A 547 29.27 0.33 7.03
N SER A 548 28.07 -0.01 6.56
CA SER A 548 27.78 -1.25 5.84
C SER A 548 27.86 -1.13 4.31
N SER A 549 28.93 -0.53 3.77
CA SER A 549 29.16 -0.55 2.32
C SER A 549 29.67 -1.91 1.78
N SER A 550 30.16 -2.79 2.67
CA SER A 550 30.71 -4.11 2.34
C SER A 550 30.43 -5.10 3.47
N SER A 551 30.13 -6.36 3.14
CA SER A 551 29.99 -7.43 4.14
C SER A 551 31.35 -7.95 4.64
N CYS A 552 32.42 -7.61 3.95
CA CYS A 552 33.79 -8.01 4.30
C CYS A 552 34.31 -7.31 5.56
N ASP A 553 33.72 -6.17 5.93
CA ASP A 553 34.15 -5.37 7.09
C ASP A 553 33.40 -5.77 8.38
N VAL A 554 32.49 -6.73 8.33
CA VAL A 554 31.52 -7.04 9.40
C VAL A 554 31.65 -8.47 9.96
N ASP A 555 32.43 -9.37 9.31
CA ASP A 555 32.66 -10.74 9.78
C ASP A 555 33.93 -10.87 10.65
#